data_35770555cf3d60baab50ba98b51f94b8
#
_entry.id   35770555cf3d60baab50ba98b51f94b8
#
_cell.length_a   1.000
_cell.length_b   1.000
_cell.length_c   1.000
_cell.angle_alpha   90.00
_cell.angle_beta   90.00
_cell.angle_gamma   90.00
#
_symmetry.space_group_name_H-M   'P 1'
#
loop_
_entity.id
_entity.type
_entity.pdbx_description
1 polymer ?
#
loop_
_entity_poly.entity_id
_entity_poly.type
_entity_poly.pdbx_seq_one_letter_code
_entity_poly.pdbx_strand_id
1 'polypeptide(L)'
;IGGAKVADLMSRKVIAVSPKAPILKAERIMIKRGFRRLPLLLNDKLIGIVTIMDILKFFGSGLVFGHLQSGTLLQALQTPILEIAVKDVVTTEPDADVGQAARVMWEKNIGALPVVEKEKMVGIVTERDFFKLIA
;
A
#
# COMPACT_ATOMS: atom_id res chain seq x y z
N ILE A 1 -4.72 6.88 25.88
CA ILE A 1 -4.45 6.04 24.70
C ILE A 1 -4.14 4.61 25.11
N GLY A 2 -3.65 4.41 26.33
CA GLY A 2 -3.38 3.06 26.83
C GLY A 2 -4.60 2.17 26.73
N GLY A 3 -4.45 1.01 26.11
CA GLY A 3 -5.50 0.05 25.95
C GLY A 3 -6.25 0.12 24.63
N ALA A 4 -6.07 1.19 23.85
CA ALA A 4 -6.64 1.24 22.50
C ALA A 4 -5.89 0.29 21.58
N LYS A 5 -6.63 -0.46 20.78
CA LYS A 5 -6.06 -1.44 19.86
C LYS A 5 -6.14 -0.97 18.42
N VAL A 6 -5.24 -1.51 17.59
CA VAL A 6 -5.25 -1.23 16.15
C VAL A 6 -6.63 -1.51 15.55
N ALA A 7 -7.28 -2.59 15.98
CA ALA A 7 -8.62 -2.93 15.51
C ALA A 7 -9.65 -1.81 15.72
N ASP A 8 -9.44 -0.95 16.71
CA ASP A 8 -10.35 0.16 17.01
C ASP A 8 -10.17 1.32 16.02
N LEU A 9 -9.00 1.43 15.39
CA LEU A 9 -8.68 2.51 14.47
C LEU A 9 -8.71 2.11 13.00
N MET A 10 -8.39 0.86 12.69
CA MET A 10 -8.18 0.43 11.31
C MET A 10 -9.44 0.56 10.47
N SER A 11 -9.24 0.77 9.17
CA SER A 11 -10.31 0.60 8.19
C SER A 11 -10.32 -0.86 7.77
N ARG A 12 -11.52 -1.48 7.80
CA ARG A 12 -11.69 -2.87 7.36
C ARG A 12 -11.99 -2.96 5.87
N LYS A 13 -12.30 -1.83 5.25
CA LYS A 13 -12.62 -1.75 3.84
C LYS A 13 -11.32 -1.55 3.06
N VAL A 14 -10.71 -2.65 2.68
CA VAL A 14 -9.42 -2.63 1.99
C VAL A 14 -9.64 -2.70 0.48
N ILE A 15 -9.13 -1.70 -0.23
CA ILE A 15 -9.09 -1.71 -1.69
C ILE A 15 -7.69 -2.18 -2.07
N ALA A 16 -7.62 -3.23 -2.86
CA ALA A 16 -6.36 -3.89 -3.21
C ALA A 16 -6.37 -4.32 -4.66
N VAL A 17 -5.22 -4.73 -5.16
CA VAL A 17 -5.10 -5.31 -6.50
C VAL A 17 -4.36 -6.64 -6.43
N SER A 18 -4.50 -7.44 -7.48
CA SER A 18 -3.70 -8.65 -7.63
C SER A 18 -2.24 -8.28 -7.92
N PRO A 19 -1.27 -9.06 -7.43
CA PRO A 19 0.13 -8.83 -7.79
C PRO A 19 0.38 -8.87 -9.30
N LYS A 20 -0.46 -9.57 -10.04
CA LYS A 20 -0.34 -9.70 -11.50
C LYS A 20 -1.03 -8.57 -12.26
N ALA A 21 -1.77 -7.70 -11.57
CA ALA A 21 -2.44 -6.58 -12.22
C ALA A 21 -1.41 -5.67 -12.87
N PRO A 22 -1.71 -5.12 -14.06
CA PRO A 22 -0.77 -4.20 -14.70
C PRO A 22 -0.66 -2.88 -13.94
N ILE A 23 0.50 -2.25 -14.06
CA ILE A 23 0.75 -0.94 -13.43
C ILE A 23 -0.35 0.04 -13.79
N LEU A 24 -0.81 0.04 -15.03
CA LEU A 24 -1.86 0.93 -15.49
C LEU A 24 -3.13 0.81 -14.65
N LYS A 25 -3.51 -0.42 -14.31
CA LYS A 25 -4.71 -0.65 -13.49
C LYS A 25 -4.56 -0.09 -12.08
N ALA A 26 -3.40 -0.33 -11.47
CA ALA A 26 -3.13 0.18 -10.13
C ALA A 26 -3.14 1.70 -10.11
N GLU A 27 -2.48 2.33 -11.08
CA GLU A 27 -2.41 3.78 -11.20
C GLU A 27 -3.82 4.37 -11.34
N ARG A 28 -4.67 3.77 -12.18
CA ARG A 28 -6.04 4.23 -12.36
C ARG A 28 -6.87 4.16 -11.10
N ILE A 29 -6.72 3.09 -10.32
CA ILE A 29 -7.41 2.96 -9.04
C ILE A 29 -6.96 4.04 -8.07
N MET A 30 -5.65 4.27 -7.99
CA MET A 30 -5.08 5.28 -7.09
C MET A 30 -5.59 6.67 -7.45
N ILE A 31 -5.62 7.01 -8.73
CA ILE A 31 -6.12 8.32 -9.18
C ILE A 31 -7.61 8.45 -8.91
N LYS A 32 -8.39 7.45 -9.30
CA LYS A 32 -9.85 7.51 -9.17
C LYS A 32 -10.28 7.59 -7.70
N ARG A 33 -9.59 6.90 -6.81
CA ARG A 33 -9.95 6.84 -5.40
C ARG A 33 -9.20 7.85 -4.53
N GLY A 34 -8.21 8.54 -5.10
CA GLY A 34 -7.37 9.45 -4.34
C GLY A 34 -6.47 8.75 -3.34
N PHE A 35 -6.08 7.52 -3.63
CA PHE A 35 -5.20 6.73 -2.75
C PHE A 35 -3.75 6.95 -3.10
N ARG A 36 -2.90 6.96 -2.09
CA ARG A 36 -1.45 7.11 -2.25
C ARG A 36 -0.73 5.77 -2.25
N ARG A 37 -1.43 4.69 -1.95
CA ARG A 37 -0.89 3.34 -1.86
C ARG A 37 -1.96 2.31 -2.09
N LEU A 38 -1.54 1.12 -2.54
CA LEU A 38 -2.44 -0.02 -2.71
C LEU A 38 -1.74 -1.28 -2.22
N PRO A 39 -2.40 -2.06 -1.37
CA PRO A 39 -1.93 -3.41 -1.06
C PRO A 39 -2.10 -4.33 -2.26
N LEU A 40 -1.18 -5.28 -2.38
CA LEU A 40 -1.27 -6.37 -3.36
C LEU A 40 -1.67 -7.64 -2.62
N LEU A 41 -2.83 -8.18 -2.95
CA LEU A 41 -3.36 -9.36 -2.27
C LEU A 41 -3.51 -10.51 -3.24
N LEU A 42 -3.15 -11.71 -2.78
CA LEU A 42 -3.41 -12.96 -3.48
C LEU A 42 -4.07 -13.90 -2.48
N ASN A 43 -5.36 -14.23 -2.71
CA ASN A 43 -6.15 -15.04 -1.78
C ASN A 43 -6.12 -14.44 -0.36
N ASP A 44 -6.34 -13.13 -0.28
CA ASP A 44 -6.33 -12.35 0.95
C ASP A 44 -4.98 -12.24 1.65
N LYS A 45 -3.95 -12.89 1.11
CA LYS A 45 -2.59 -12.76 1.66
C LYS A 45 -1.91 -11.53 1.09
N LEU A 46 -1.25 -10.79 1.96
CA LEU A 46 -0.52 -9.60 1.57
C LEU A 46 0.80 -10.00 0.92
N ILE A 47 0.95 -9.66 -0.37
CA ILE A 47 2.15 -10.01 -1.14
C ILE A 47 3.08 -8.81 -1.26
N GLY A 48 2.52 -7.61 -1.24
CA GLY A 48 3.32 -6.39 -1.36
C GLY A 48 2.44 -5.17 -1.20
N ILE A 49 3.07 -4.00 -1.32
CA ILE A 49 2.38 -2.72 -1.32
C ILE A 49 3.03 -1.81 -2.34
N VAL A 50 2.22 -1.10 -3.12
CA VAL A 50 2.73 -0.13 -4.08
C VAL A 50 2.31 1.27 -3.64
N THR A 51 3.22 2.24 -3.81
CA THR A 51 2.95 3.64 -3.49
C THR A 51 3.09 4.50 -4.73
N ILE A 52 2.62 5.75 -4.63
CA ILE A 52 2.80 6.73 -5.70
C ILE A 52 4.30 6.88 -6.03
N MET A 53 5.16 6.86 -5.00
CA MET A 53 6.60 6.99 -5.23
C MET A 53 7.17 5.83 -6.06
N ASP A 54 6.65 4.62 -5.86
CA ASP A 54 7.08 3.47 -6.67
C ASP A 54 6.74 3.68 -8.14
N ILE A 55 5.55 4.23 -8.40
CA ILE A 55 5.12 4.52 -9.76
C ILE A 55 5.98 5.63 -10.37
N LEU A 56 6.30 6.67 -9.59
CA LEU A 56 7.17 7.74 -10.05
C LEU A 56 8.57 7.22 -10.40
N LYS A 57 9.10 6.32 -9.57
CA LYS A 57 10.39 5.68 -9.86
C LYS A 57 10.34 4.91 -11.17
N PHE A 58 9.24 4.23 -11.43
CA PHE A 58 9.06 3.49 -12.67
C PHE A 58 9.12 4.45 -13.87
N PHE A 59 8.38 5.56 -13.82
CA PHE A 59 8.39 6.55 -14.90
C PHE A 59 9.76 7.23 -15.06
N GLY A 60 10.52 7.36 -14.00
CA GLY A 60 11.87 7.94 -14.04
C GLY A 60 12.96 6.96 -14.43
N SER A 61 12.63 5.69 -14.65
CA SER A 61 13.61 4.68 -15.01
C SER A 61 14.03 4.84 -16.47
N GLY A 62 15.29 4.49 -16.78
CA GLY A 62 15.77 4.52 -18.15
C GLY A 62 14.99 3.60 -19.08
N LEU A 63 14.47 2.49 -18.56
CA LEU A 63 13.67 1.56 -19.33
C LEU A 63 12.39 2.23 -19.86
N VAL A 64 11.68 2.92 -18.98
CA VAL A 64 10.44 3.60 -19.36
C VAL A 64 10.72 4.78 -20.27
N PHE A 65 11.84 5.47 -20.06
CA PHE A 65 12.24 6.59 -20.90
C PHE A 65 12.35 6.15 -22.36
N GLY A 66 12.94 4.97 -22.61
CA GLY A 66 12.99 4.40 -23.94
C GLY A 66 11.63 4.17 -24.56
N HIS A 67 10.66 3.68 -23.74
CA HIS A 67 9.30 3.48 -24.20
C HIS A 67 8.59 4.79 -24.53
N LEU A 68 8.88 5.87 -23.80
CA LEU A 68 8.32 7.18 -24.10
C LEU A 68 8.77 7.66 -25.47
N GLN A 69 10.06 7.47 -25.80
CA GLN A 69 10.61 7.89 -27.08
C GLN A 69 10.09 7.05 -28.25
N SER A 70 9.83 5.77 -28.03
CA SER A 70 9.38 4.87 -29.07
C SER A 70 7.86 4.81 -29.23
N GLY A 71 7.12 5.48 -28.36
CA GLY A 71 5.65 5.44 -28.37
C GLY A 71 5.05 4.16 -27.82
N THR A 72 5.82 3.39 -27.05
CA THR A 72 5.36 2.10 -26.49
C THR A 72 5.10 2.17 -25.00
N LEU A 73 4.74 3.34 -24.48
CA LEU A 73 4.48 3.53 -23.06
C LEU A 73 3.38 2.59 -22.53
N LEU A 74 2.31 2.41 -23.31
CA LEU A 74 1.22 1.53 -22.87
C LEU A 74 1.68 0.09 -22.67
N GLN A 75 2.66 -0.36 -23.47
CA GLN A 75 3.23 -1.69 -23.30
C GLN A 75 3.99 -1.78 -21.97
N ALA A 76 4.77 -0.74 -21.64
CA ALA A 76 5.48 -0.70 -20.36
C ALA A 76 4.51 -0.73 -19.19
N LEU A 77 3.36 -0.06 -19.32
CA LEU A 77 2.34 0.00 -18.27
C LEU A 77 1.58 -1.32 -18.08
N GLN A 78 1.78 -2.30 -18.98
CA GLN A 78 1.24 -3.65 -18.79
C GLN A 78 2.12 -4.50 -17.87
N THR A 79 3.26 -4.00 -17.44
CA THR A 79 4.12 -4.68 -16.47
C THR A 79 3.33 -4.99 -15.20
N PRO A 80 3.44 -6.23 -14.66
CA PRO A 80 2.75 -6.56 -13.41
C PRO A 80 3.18 -5.65 -12.27
N ILE A 81 2.22 -5.18 -11.50
CA ILE A 81 2.48 -4.23 -10.41
C ILE A 81 3.46 -4.78 -9.38
N LEU A 82 3.53 -6.10 -9.20
CA LEU A 82 4.45 -6.70 -8.26
C LEU A 82 5.91 -6.34 -8.55
N GLU A 83 6.26 -6.11 -9.83
CA GLU A 83 7.64 -5.83 -10.19
C GLU A 83 8.15 -4.50 -9.66
N ILE A 84 7.26 -3.56 -9.34
CA ILE A 84 7.65 -2.26 -8.79
C ILE A 84 7.25 -2.08 -7.34
N ALA A 85 6.52 -3.04 -6.77
CA ALA A 85 6.00 -2.93 -5.41
C ALA A 85 7.07 -3.30 -4.37
N VAL A 86 6.87 -2.80 -3.16
CA VAL A 86 7.65 -3.23 -2.00
C VAL A 86 7.09 -4.57 -1.55
N LYS A 87 7.97 -5.59 -1.44
CA LYS A 87 7.55 -6.95 -1.09
C LYS A 87 7.75 -7.28 0.39
N ASP A 88 8.66 -6.57 1.03
CA ASP A 88 8.93 -6.76 2.46
C ASP A 88 8.14 -5.72 3.24
N VAL A 89 6.84 -5.96 3.38
CA VAL A 89 5.90 -4.99 3.94
C VAL A 89 5.92 -5.04 5.45
N VAL A 90 6.02 -3.86 6.08
CA VAL A 90 5.89 -3.72 7.53
C VAL A 90 4.40 -3.77 7.86
N THR A 91 4.00 -4.67 8.75
CA THR A 91 2.61 -4.89 9.12
C THR A 91 2.39 -4.77 10.62
N THR A 92 1.14 -4.79 11.02
CA THR A 92 0.75 -4.87 12.43
C THR A 92 -0.39 -5.87 12.58
N GLU A 93 -0.87 -6.06 13.79
CA GLU A 93 -1.95 -7.00 14.10
C GLU A 93 -3.13 -6.25 14.73
N PRO A 94 -4.34 -6.82 14.65
CA PRO A 94 -5.53 -6.15 15.20
C PRO A 94 -5.46 -5.85 16.69
N ASP A 95 -4.84 -6.73 17.46
CA ASP A 95 -4.73 -6.57 18.91
C ASP A 95 -3.48 -5.82 19.36
N ALA A 96 -2.68 -5.33 18.42
CA ALA A 96 -1.52 -4.52 18.76
C ALA A 96 -1.97 -3.20 19.38
N ASP A 97 -1.14 -2.67 20.28
CA ASP A 97 -1.38 -1.38 20.92
C ASP A 97 -1.23 -0.25 19.89
N VAL A 98 -2.15 0.71 19.93
CA VAL A 98 -2.14 1.86 19.02
C VAL A 98 -0.83 2.64 19.13
N GLY A 99 -0.31 2.81 20.36
CA GLY A 99 0.96 3.51 20.55
C GLY A 99 2.13 2.80 19.92
N GLN A 100 2.13 1.48 19.97
CA GLN A 100 3.17 0.68 19.31
C GLN A 100 3.11 0.83 17.80
N ALA A 101 1.90 0.79 17.22
CA ALA A 101 1.73 0.99 15.79
C ALA A 101 2.21 2.37 15.36
N ALA A 102 1.86 3.41 16.12
CA ALA A 102 2.31 4.77 15.85
C ALA A 102 3.83 4.87 15.86
N ARG A 103 4.45 4.21 16.84
CA ARG A 103 5.93 4.20 16.96
C ARG A 103 6.58 3.58 15.73
N VAL A 104 6.06 2.44 15.27
CA VAL A 104 6.60 1.77 14.08
C VAL A 104 6.48 2.69 12.86
N MET A 105 5.34 3.33 12.70
CA MET A 105 5.14 4.23 11.57
C MET A 105 6.11 5.41 11.61
N TRP A 106 6.32 5.97 12.80
CA TRP A 106 7.22 7.11 12.97
C TRP A 106 8.68 6.71 12.74
N GLU A 107 9.12 5.60 13.36
CA GLU A 107 10.51 5.15 13.26
C GLU A 107 10.89 4.74 11.84
N LYS A 108 9.96 4.14 11.11
CA LYS A 108 10.20 3.68 9.75
C LYS A 108 9.76 4.68 8.69
N ASN A 109 9.21 5.81 9.12
CA ASN A 109 8.76 6.88 8.22
C ASN A 109 7.79 6.35 7.17
N ILE A 110 6.77 5.63 7.61
CA ILE A 110 5.73 5.08 6.73
C ILE A 110 4.37 5.60 7.17
N GLY A 111 3.52 5.91 6.18
CA GLY A 111 2.22 6.53 6.42
C GLY A 111 1.06 5.55 6.60
N ALA A 112 1.33 4.26 6.56
CA ALA A 112 0.29 3.25 6.71
C ALA A 112 0.90 1.92 7.15
N LEU A 113 0.08 1.13 7.87
CA LEU A 113 0.42 -0.24 8.22
C LEU A 113 -0.74 -1.15 7.82
N PRO A 114 -0.50 -2.10 6.92
CA PRO A 114 -1.48 -3.17 6.75
C PRO A 114 -1.64 -3.96 8.03
N VAL A 115 -2.87 -4.34 8.32
CA VAL A 115 -3.21 -5.11 9.52
C VAL A 115 -3.46 -6.55 9.08
N VAL A 116 -2.70 -7.47 9.63
CA VAL A 116 -2.68 -8.87 9.21
C VAL A 116 -3.02 -9.76 10.40
N GLU A 117 -3.87 -10.75 10.16
CA GLU A 117 -4.23 -11.76 11.16
C GLU A 117 -4.26 -13.11 10.47
N LYS A 118 -3.52 -14.08 11.00
CA LYS A 118 -3.43 -15.43 10.43
C LYS A 118 -3.08 -15.37 8.93
N GLU A 119 -2.06 -14.57 8.61
CA GLU A 119 -1.52 -14.38 7.26
C GLU A 119 -2.45 -13.63 6.31
N LYS A 120 -3.66 -13.26 6.73
CA LYS A 120 -4.61 -12.53 5.88
C LYS A 120 -4.69 -11.07 6.28
N MET A 121 -4.78 -10.19 5.29
CA MET A 121 -4.99 -8.78 5.56
C MET A 121 -6.43 -8.53 5.96
N VAL A 122 -6.62 -7.94 7.15
CA VAL A 122 -7.96 -7.69 7.70
C VAL A 122 -8.29 -6.21 7.79
N GLY A 123 -7.32 -5.35 7.53
CA GLY A 123 -7.54 -3.91 7.57
C GLY A 123 -6.28 -3.14 7.25
N ILE A 124 -6.37 -1.84 7.36
CA ILE A 124 -5.24 -0.94 7.18
C ILE A 124 -5.39 0.24 8.14
N VAL A 125 -4.26 0.65 8.74
CA VAL A 125 -4.18 1.85 9.58
C VAL A 125 -3.32 2.86 8.85
N THR A 126 -3.82 4.08 8.73
CA THR A 126 -3.07 5.18 8.14
C THR A 126 -2.85 6.28 9.17
N GLU A 127 -1.94 7.20 8.87
CA GLU A 127 -1.68 8.34 9.75
C GLU A 127 -2.95 9.13 10.08
N ARG A 128 -3.90 9.20 9.15
CA ARG A 128 -5.16 9.92 9.37
C ARG A 128 -6.06 9.24 10.42
N ASP A 129 -5.95 7.92 10.55
CA ASP A 129 -6.77 7.20 11.52
C ASP A 129 -6.48 7.61 12.95
N PHE A 130 -5.25 8.06 13.22
CA PHE A 130 -4.86 8.49 14.56
C PHE A 130 -5.59 9.76 15.01
N PHE A 131 -6.12 10.55 14.07
CA PHE A 131 -6.92 11.71 14.41
C PHE A 131 -8.23 11.32 15.12
N LYS A 132 -8.69 10.08 14.93
CA LYS A 132 -9.89 9.59 15.61
C LYS A 132 -9.72 9.57 17.12
N LEU A 133 -8.47 9.53 17.60
CA LEU A 133 -8.20 9.49 19.05
C LEU A 133 -8.43 10.83 19.72
N ILE A 134 -8.42 11.91 18.96
CA ILE A 134 -8.57 13.26 19.51
C ILE A 134 -9.85 13.97 19.03
N ALA A 135 -10.63 13.29 18.22
CA ALA A 135 -11.89 13.84 17.70
C ALA A 135 -13.01 13.79 18.73
#